data_f1f9def123d99aca3c384ce029eb306d
#
_entry.id   f1f9def123d99aca3c384ce029eb306d
#
_cell.length_a   1.000
_cell.length_b   1.000
_cell.length_c   1.000
_cell.angle_alpha   90.00
_cell.angle_beta   90.00
_cell.angle_gamma   90.00
#
_symmetry.space_group_name_H-M   'P 1'
#
loop_
_entity.id
_entity.type
_entity.pdbx_description
1 polymer ?
#
loop_
_entity_poly.entity_id
_entity_poly.type
_entity_poly.pdbx_seq_one_letter_code
_entity_poly.pdbx_strand_id
1 'polypeptide(L)'
;MRTLFLLNPTAGKADCTRTLPQQINVAAARAGIAPEEYTIQVTNHAGHARELANAAAQQARQSGEELRVFTAGGDGTFNEALTGIYGYANAAVGCLPFGSGNDFLRTFGTKEEFLDLDAQLAGGPVSIDLMQTSLGLSATICAAGLDAQVAYGIPKFRRIPLCGGEMAYVLSIVEQLCGHIGRRVEYTIDGETLDVDCLMCAICNGRTYGGGFCAAPEAQPDDGWLDVYIIRKVSRVTIAKLLGMYKSGKHFQNGQLVRAAEPYFIYRRAKQVSLRAADGRGPIVATADGECAPKEQITVQVQPLAGRILLPKPAFERFAAQRTAQSADRT
;
A
#
# COMPACT_ATOMS: atom_id res chain seq x y z
N MET A 1 4.59 24.95 13.06
CA MET A 1 4.35 23.71 12.27
C MET A 1 5.57 23.47 11.42
N ARG A 2 6.07 22.24 11.32
CA ARG A 2 7.24 21.90 10.48
C ARG A 2 6.85 21.03 9.30
N THR A 3 7.51 21.24 8.17
CA THR A 3 7.33 20.43 6.97
C THR A 3 8.65 19.80 6.54
N LEU A 4 8.66 18.48 6.30
CA LEU A 4 9.81 17.73 5.80
C LEU A 4 9.46 17.12 4.44
N PHE A 5 10.27 17.42 3.43
CA PHE A 5 10.21 16.76 2.13
C PHE A 5 11.34 15.74 2.02
N LEU A 6 10.98 14.47 1.81
CA LEU A 6 11.92 13.37 1.61
C LEU A 6 11.94 12.98 0.13
N LEU A 7 13.06 13.17 -0.54
CA LEU A 7 13.19 12.90 -1.96
C LEU A 7 14.01 11.63 -2.19
N ASN A 8 13.43 10.67 -2.90
CA ASN A 8 14.13 9.45 -3.31
C ASN A 8 14.65 9.62 -4.74
N PRO A 9 15.99 9.76 -4.95
CA PRO A 9 16.58 10.01 -6.27
C PRO A 9 16.44 8.84 -7.23
N THR A 10 16.19 7.63 -6.70
CA THR A 10 16.10 6.40 -7.51
C THR A 10 14.66 5.99 -7.83
N ALA A 11 13.67 6.79 -7.39
CA ALA A 11 12.27 6.48 -7.64
C ALA A 11 11.86 6.85 -9.08
N GLY A 12 11.24 5.89 -9.78
CA GLY A 12 10.68 6.12 -11.11
C GLY A 12 11.71 6.19 -12.23
N LYS A 13 11.38 6.95 -13.30
CA LYS A 13 12.19 7.05 -14.52
C LYS A 13 13.13 8.26 -14.52
N ALA A 14 12.87 9.26 -13.70
CA ALA A 14 13.63 10.50 -13.64
C ALA A 14 13.97 10.85 -12.18
N ASP A 15 15.18 11.35 -11.98
CA ASP A 15 15.62 11.83 -10.67
C ASP A 15 14.87 13.11 -10.28
N CYS A 16 13.95 12.98 -9.33
CA CYS A 16 13.12 14.08 -8.84
C CYS A 16 13.93 15.17 -8.12
N THR A 17 15.13 14.85 -7.64
CA THR A 17 15.96 15.79 -6.87
C THR A 17 16.46 16.96 -7.71
N ARG A 18 16.41 16.85 -9.06
CA ARG A 18 16.88 17.88 -9.97
C ARG A 18 15.91 19.07 -10.11
N THR A 19 14.62 18.82 -10.05
CA THR A 19 13.60 19.84 -10.35
C THR A 19 12.65 20.10 -9.18
N LEU A 20 12.35 19.08 -8.40
CA LEU A 20 11.37 19.16 -7.32
C LEU A 20 11.73 20.15 -6.21
N PRO A 21 13.01 20.32 -5.78
CA PRO A 21 13.36 21.33 -4.77
C PRO A 21 12.95 22.75 -5.16
N GLN A 22 13.16 23.12 -6.42
CA GLN A 22 12.75 24.44 -6.91
C GLN A 22 11.22 24.59 -6.92
N GLN A 23 10.51 23.55 -7.34
CA GLN A 23 9.05 23.53 -7.34
C GLN A 23 8.48 23.62 -5.90
N ILE A 24 9.08 22.92 -4.95
CA ILE A 24 8.74 23.00 -3.52
C ILE A 24 8.92 24.44 -3.00
N ASN A 25 10.07 25.07 -3.28
CA ASN A 25 10.34 26.44 -2.84
C ASN A 25 9.29 27.42 -3.37
N VAL A 26 8.89 27.28 -4.64
CA VAL A 26 7.85 28.12 -5.25
C VAL A 26 6.47 27.87 -4.62
N ALA A 27 6.11 26.61 -4.42
CA ALA A 27 4.81 26.24 -3.80
C ALA A 27 4.75 26.68 -2.33
N ALA A 28 5.84 26.48 -1.57
CA ALA A 28 5.94 26.94 -0.18
C ALA A 28 5.78 28.46 -0.06
N ALA A 29 6.46 29.23 -0.94
CA ALA A 29 6.30 30.68 -0.95
C ALA A 29 4.86 31.12 -1.27
N ARG A 30 4.19 30.45 -2.23
CA ARG A 30 2.76 30.72 -2.52
C ARG A 30 1.84 30.38 -1.34
N ALA A 31 2.17 29.31 -0.61
CA ALA A 31 1.44 28.90 0.57
C ALA A 31 1.75 29.74 1.84
N GLY A 32 2.68 30.72 1.74
CA GLY A 32 3.11 31.56 2.88
C GLY A 32 3.94 30.80 3.91
N ILE A 33 4.60 29.70 3.53
CA ILE A 33 5.48 28.90 4.40
C ILE A 33 6.89 29.49 4.31
N ALA A 34 7.43 29.94 5.43
CA ALA A 34 8.76 30.52 5.48
C ALA A 34 9.88 29.46 5.26
N PRO A 35 11.05 29.81 4.70
CA PRO A 35 12.12 28.86 4.42
C PRO A 35 12.60 28.06 5.64
N GLU A 36 12.50 28.62 6.83
CA GLU A 36 12.84 27.98 8.12
C GLU A 36 11.81 26.99 8.62
N GLU A 37 10.59 27.00 8.06
CA GLU A 37 9.50 26.09 8.44
C GLU A 37 9.48 24.78 7.67
N TYR A 38 10.32 24.65 6.63
CA TYR A 38 10.42 23.40 5.89
C TYR A 38 11.88 22.98 5.63
N THR A 39 12.06 21.69 5.40
CA THR A 39 13.37 21.10 5.08
C THR A 39 13.20 20.11 3.92
N ILE A 40 14.16 20.10 3.01
CA ILE A 40 14.22 19.14 1.91
C ILE A 40 15.42 18.21 2.16
N GLN A 41 15.20 16.91 2.22
CA GLN A 41 16.24 15.90 2.44
C GLN A 41 16.17 14.83 1.37
N VAL A 42 17.33 14.34 0.93
CA VAL A 42 17.45 13.27 -0.07
C VAL A 42 17.78 11.96 0.65
N THR A 43 17.07 10.90 0.28
CA THR A 43 17.34 9.56 0.83
C THR A 43 18.55 8.94 0.14
N ASN A 44 19.40 8.22 0.88
CA ASN A 44 20.66 7.67 0.39
C ASN A 44 20.70 6.14 0.33
N HIS A 45 19.80 5.48 1.05
CA HIS A 45 19.70 4.00 1.12
C HIS A 45 18.28 3.56 1.51
N ALA A 46 18.00 2.28 1.37
CA ALA A 46 16.76 1.70 1.87
C ALA A 46 16.65 1.85 3.39
N GLY A 47 15.49 2.24 3.89
CA GLY A 47 15.25 2.55 5.31
C GLY A 47 15.56 3.99 5.70
N HIS A 48 16.25 4.79 4.86
CA HIS A 48 16.65 6.16 5.24
C HIS A 48 15.44 7.10 5.40
N ALA A 49 14.39 6.94 4.60
CA ALA A 49 13.16 7.72 4.76
C ALA A 49 12.52 7.47 6.14
N ARG A 50 12.56 6.23 6.65
CA ARG A 50 12.10 5.88 8.00
C ARG A 50 12.93 6.58 9.07
N GLU A 51 14.26 6.54 8.95
CA GLU A 51 15.18 7.16 9.91
C GLU A 51 14.96 8.67 9.99
N LEU A 52 14.91 9.35 8.84
CA LEU A 52 14.70 10.79 8.75
C LEU A 52 13.33 11.21 9.28
N ALA A 53 12.26 10.47 8.90
CA ALA A 53 10.92 10.76 9.38
C ALA A 53 10.79 10.56 10.90
N ASN A 54 11.41 9.51 11.46
CA ASN A 54 11.42 9.26 12.89
C ASN A 54 12.16 10.36 13.65
N ALA A 55 13.36 10.75 13.21
CA ALA A 55 14.15 11.82 13.84
C ALA A 55 13.36 13.16 13.82
N ALA A 56 12.74 13.50 12.70
CA ALA A 56 11.93 14.71 12.58
C ALA A 56 10.68 14.66 13.49
N ALA A 57 10.00 13.51 13.57
CA ALA A 57 8.82 13.33 14.43
C ALA A 57 9.17 13.43 15.92
N GLN A 58 10.31 12.85 16.31
CA GLN A 58 10.82 12.99 17.67
C GLN A 58 11.15 14.45 18.02
N GLN A 59 11.83 15.16 17.12
CA GLN A 59 12.16 16.57 17.31
C GLN A 59 10.90 17.45 17.41
N ALA A 60 9.94 17.26 16.50
CA ALA A 60 8.68 17.99 16.50
C ALA A 60 7.88 17.74 17.78
N ARG A 61 7.86 16.50 18.28
CA ARG A 61 7.23 16.14 19.56
C ARG A 61 7.90 16.88 20.75
N GLN A 62 9.22 16.95 20.76
CA GLN A 62 9.97 17.65 21.83
C GLN A 62 9.70 19.15 21.83
N SER A 63 9.53 19.76 20.66
CA SER A 63 9.22 21.19 20.53
C SER A 63 7.71 21.52 20.61
N GLY A 64 6.85 20.51 20.75
CA GLY A 64 5.39 20.69 20.76
C GLY A 64 4.81 21.11 19.40
N GLU A 65 5.52 20.81 18.30
CA GLU A 65 5.12 21.20 16.96
C GLU A 65 4.41 20.06 16.22
N GLU A 66 3.53 20.41 15.28
CA GLU A 66 2.99 19.47 14.28
C GLU A 66 4.01 19.28 13.16
N LEU A 67 4.16 18.04 12.68
CA LEU A 67 5.03 17.67 11.57
C LEU A 67 4.23 17.15 10.37
N ARG A 68 4.51 17.71 9.20
CA ARG A 68 4.06 17.22 7.91
C ARG A 68 5.25 16.63 7.15
N VAL A 69 5.18 15.37 6.79
CA VAL A 69 6.21 14.70 5.97
C VAL A 69 5.65 14.43 4.60
N PHE A 70 6.31 14.89 3.54
CA PHE A 70 5.96 14.56 2.16
C PHE A 70 7.06 13.72 1.53
N THR A 71 6.73 12.54 1.03
CA THR A 71 7.68 11.63 0.39
C THR A 71 7.56 11.73 -1.13
N ALA A 72 8.62 12.16 -1.81
CA ALA A 72 8.73 12.09 -3.25
C ALA A 72 9.40 10.76 -3.63
N GLY A 73 8.57 9.76 -3.93
CA GLY A 73 9.03 8.40 -4.15
C GLY A 73 7.93 7.47 -4.65
N GLY A 74 8.11 6.18 -4.45
CA GLY A 74 7.08 5.15 -4.64
C GLY A 74 6.48 4.69 -3.31
N ASP A 75 5.67 3.63 -3.37
CA ASP A 75 5.00 3.04 -2.21
C ASP A 75 5.98 2.65 -1.09
N GLY A 76 7.17 2.13 -1.43
CA GLY A 76 8.21 1.80 -0.44
C GLY A 76 8.71 3.01 0.34
N THR A 77 9.01 4.14 -0.34
CA THR A 77 9.46 5.38 0.33
C THR A 77 8.36 5.94 1.25
N PHE A 78 7.12 5.87 0.80
CA PHE A 78 5.96 6.27 1.60
C PHE A 78 5.82 5.38 2.84
N ASN A 79 5.89 4.05 2.68
CA ASN A 79 5.75 3.09 3.78
C ASN A 79 6.90 3.19 4.80
N GLU A 80 8.14 3.46 4.34
CA GLU A 80 9.27 3.76 5.24
C GLU A 80 8.98 4.99 6.11
N ALA A 81 8.54 6.10 5.52
CA ALA A 81 8.23 7.32 6.26
C ALA A 81 7.02 7.14 7.19
N LEU A 82 5.97 6.46 6.74
CA LEU A 82 4.80 6.10 7.57
C LEU A 82 5.22 5.27 8.78
N THR A 83 6.08 4.27 8.58
CA THR A 83 6.66 3.47 9.67
C THR A 83 7.51 4.33 10.62
N GLY A 84 8.24 5.31 10.07
CA GLY A 84 9.06 6.22 10.86
C GLY A 84 8.26 7.13 11.79
N ILE A 85 7.08 7.57 11.37
CA ILE A 85 6.19 8.42 12.19
C ILE A 85 5.15 7.63 13.00
N TYR A 86 5.13 6.31 12.87
CA TYR A 86 4.16 5.47 13.60
C TYR A 86 4.26 5.69 15.12
N GLY A 87 3.12 5.94 15.75
CA GLY A 87 3.03 6.25 17.19
C GLY A 87 3.26 7.73 17.57
N TYR A 88 3.52 8.61 16.58
CA TYR A 88 3.61 10.05 16.80
C TYR A 88 2.30 10.75 16.40
N ALA A 89 1.47 11.11 17.38
CA ALA A 89 0.18 11.75 17.13
C ALA A 89 0.28 13.15 16.50
N ASN A 90 1.45 13.78 16.59
CA ASN A 90 1.74 15.10 16.04
C ASN A 90 2.39 15.04 14.64
N ALA A 91 2.49 13.87 14.01
CA ALA A 91 3.09 13.72 12.70
C ALA A 91 2.11 13.08 11.70
N ALA A 92 2.17 13.52 10.44
CA ALA A 92 1.40 12.94 9.35
C ALA A 92 2.25 12.86 8.07
N VAL A 93 2.01 11.84 7.22
CA VAL A 93 2.79 11.63 5.99
C VAL A 93 1.92 11.68 4.74
N GLY A 94 2.37 12.40 3.72
CA GLY A 94 1.80 12.44 2.37
C GLY A 94 2.77 11.89 1.34
N CYS A 95 2.24 11.56 0.15
CA CYS A 95 3.04 11.07 -0.95
C CYS A 95 2.97 11.98 -2.17
N LEU A 96 4.12 12.18 -2.80
CA LEU A 96 4.29 12.72 -4.15
C LEU A 96 4.70 11.54 -5.04
N PRO A 97 3.86 11.11 -5.99
CA PRO A 97 3.97 9.82 -6.66
C PRO A 97 4.99 9.83 -7.80
N PHE A 98 6.27 9.68 -7.48
CA PHE A 98 7.36 9.54 -8.45
C PHE A 98 7.72 8.09 -8.75
N GLY A 99 7.22 7.12 -7.97
CA GLY A 99 7.42 5.68 -8.20
C GLY A 99 6.64 5.12 -9.39
N SER A 100 6.86 3.85 -9.71
CA SER A 100 6.19 3.15 -10.81
C SER A 100 4.80 2.60 -10.43
N GLY A 101 4.57 2.22 -9.18
CA GLY A 101 3.29 1.67 -8.69
C GLY A 101 2.37 2.78 -8.19
N ASN A 102 2.72 3.37 -7.06
CA ASN A 102 1.96 4.39 -6.35
C ASN A 102 0.51 3.95 -6.12
N ASP A 103 0.35 2.75 -5.59
CA ASP A 103 -0.96 2.13 -5.42
C ASP A 103 -1.73 2.71 -4.24
N PHE A 104 -1.02 3.12 -3.18
CA PHE A 104 -1.61 3.72 -1.98
C PHE A 104 -2.56 4.88 -2.31
N LEU A 105 -2.10 5.84 -3.12
CA LEU A 105 -2.88 7.04 -3.44
C LEU A 105 -4.20 6.75 -4.19
N ARG A 106 -4.27 5.64 -4.95
CA ARG A 106 -5.44 5.28 -5.76
C ARG A 106 -6.69 5.00 -4.91
N THR A 107 -6.51 4.73 -3.62
CA THR A 107 -7.62 4.63 -2.66
C THR A 107 -8.28 5.98 -2.42
N PHE A 108 -7.54 7.09 -2.53
CA PHE A 108 -7.97 8.43 -2.15
C PHE A 108 -8.18 9.38 -3.33
N GLY A 109 -7.46 9.19 -4.44
CA GLY A 109 -7.54 10.12 -5.56
C GLY A 109 -6.70 9.73 -6.77
N THR A 110 -6.40 10.71 -7.60
CA THR A 110 -5.62 10.53 -8.84
C THR A 110 -4.16 10.94 -8.65
N LYS A 111 -3.31 10.44 -9.53
CA LYS A 111 -1.89 10.79 -9.53
C LYS A 111 -1.65 12.29 -9.71
N GLU A 112 -2.46 12.93 -10.53
CA GLU A 112 -2.39 14.35 -10.85
C GLU A 112 -2.68 15.20 -9.62
N GLU A 113 -3.71 14.86 -8.82
CA GLU A 113 -4.03 15.53 -7.57
C GLU A 113 -2.88 15.44 -6.57
N PHE A 114 -2.21 14.28 -6.50
CA PHE A 114 -1.10 14.05 -5.57
C PHE A 114 0.23 14.67 -6.04
N LEU A 115 0.38 14.97 -7.32
CA LEU A 115 1.54 15.72 -7.85
C LEU A 115 1.39 17.24 -7.72
N ASP A 116 0.19 17.74 -7.47
CA ASP A 116 -0.07 19.15 -7.26
C ASP A 116 0.42 19.59 -5.87
N LEU A 117 1.55 20.27 -5.82
CA LEU A 117 2.15 20.75 -4.57
C LEU A 117 1.28 21.78 -3.84
N ASP A 118 0.56 22.64 -4.56
CA ASP A 118 -0.32 23.62 -3.93
C ASP A 118 -1.50 22.90 -3.26
N ALA A 119 -2.08 21.89 -3.93
CA ALA A 119 -3.12 21.04 -3.35
C ALA A 119 -2.60 20.23 -2.15
N GLN A 120 -1.36 19.71 -2.19
CA GLN A 120 -0.74 19.00 -1.08
C GLN A 120 -0.54 19.90 0.14
N LEU A 121 -0.02 21.10 -0.06
CA LEU A 121 0.21 22.05 1.04
C LEU A 121 -1.10 22.60 1.62
N ALA A 122 -2.14 22.75 0.81
CA ALA A 122 -3.47 23.20 1.22
C ALA A 122 -4.35 22.07 1.79
N GLY A 123 -3.92 20.82 1.68
CA GLY A 123 -4.62 19.64 2.20
C GLY A 123 -4.44 19.47 3.71
N GLY A 124 -4.93 18.33 4.22
CA GLY A 124 -4.93 18.08 5.66
C GLY A 124 -4.69 16.63 6.05
N PRO A 125 -4.43 16.38 7.35
CA PRO A 125 -4.25 15.05 7.88
C PRO A 125 -5.60 14.33 8.04
N VAL A 126 -5.59 13.03 7.73
CA VAL A 126 -6.68 12.10 8.04
C VAL A 126 -6.11 10.88 8.75
N SER A 127 -6.92 10.24 9.58
CA SER A 127 -6.56 8.97 10.21
C SER A 127 -7.09 7.81 9.39
N ILE A 128 -6.24 6.81 9.18
CA ILE A 128 -6.57 5.55 8.50
C ILE A 128 -6.17 4.36 9.37
N ASP A 129 -6.76 3.23 9.09
CA ASP A 129 -6.31 1.97 9.65
C ASP A 129 -4.96 1.57 9.05
N LEU A 130 -4.17 0.84 9.81
CA LEU A 130 -2.96 0.20 9.34
C LEU A 130 -3.06 -1.30 9.58
N MET A 131 -2.21 -2.05 8.94
CA MET A 131 -2.04 -3.48 9.17
C MET A 131 -0.70 -3.73 9.85
N GLN A 132 -0.72 -4.35 11.03
CA GLN A 132 0.47 -4.96 11.61
C GLN A 132 0.61 -6.36 11.01
N THR A 133 1.66 -6.57 10.25
CA THR A 133 1.90 -7.86 9.57
C THR A 133 3.19 -8.52 10.07
N SER A 134 3.36 -9.81 9.77
CA SER A 134 4.63 -10.52 10.01
C SER A 134 5.80 -10.04 9.13
N LEU A 135 5.55 -9.10 8.20
CA LEU A 135 6.55 -8.42 7.36
C LEU A 135 6.81 -6.98 7.80
N GLY A 136 6.05 -6.46 8.77
CA GLY A 136 6.11 -5.07 9.23
C GLY A 136 4.77 -4.36 9.11
N LEU A 137 4.80 -3.03 9.20
CA LEU A 137 3.63 -2.18 9.06
C LEU A 137 3.28 -2.02 7.58
N SER A 138 1.98 -2.08 7.27
CA SER A 138 1.46 -1.88 5.91
C SER A 138 0.20 -1.03 5.94
N ALA A 139 0.03 -0.16 4.95
CA ALA A 139 -1.13 0.71 4.81
C ALA A 139 -2.14 0.19 3.78
N THR A 140 -1.68 -0.62 2.80
CA THR A 140 -2.50 -0.94 1.62
C THR A 140 -2.90 -2.40 1.57
N ILE A 141 -1.92 -3.32 1.53
CA ILE A 141 -2.19 -4.74 1.31
C ILE A 141 -1.12 -5.65 1.92
N CYS A 142 -1.57 -6.79 2.46
CA CYS A 142 -0.73 -7.95 2.67
C CYS A 142 -1.27 -9.10 1.81
N ALA A 143 -0.43 -9.65 0.94
CA ALA A 143 -0.84 -10.72 0.04
C ALA A 143 0.09 -11.92 0.12
N ALA A 144 -0.42 -13.10 -0.24
CA ALA A 144 0.32 -14.36 -0.21
C ALA A 144 -0.08 -15.25 -1.38
N GLY A 145 0.86 -16.03 -1.89
CA GLY A 145 0.63 -16.96 -3.00
C GLY A 145 1.20 -16.47 -4.32
N LEU A 146 0.46 -16.64 -5.42
CA LEU A 146 0.97 -16.42 -6.78
C LEU A 146 1.51 -15.00 -6.99
N ASP A 147 0.77 -13.98 -6.59
CA ASP A 147 1.16 -12.58 -6.74
C ASP A 147 2.40 -12.21 -5.93
N ALA A 148 2.47 -12.67 -4.67
CA ALA A 148 3.64 -12.50 -3.83
C ALA A 148 4.87 -13.23 -4.40
N GLN A 149 4.69 -14.43 -4.97
CA GLN A 149 5.75 -15.17 -5.65
C GLN A 149 6.24 -14.43 -6.90
N VAL A 150 5.34 -13.84 -7.69
CA VAL A 150 5.71 -12.99 -8.82
C VAL A 150 6.54 -11.80 -8.35
N ALA A 151 6.08 -11.07 -7.32
CA ALA A 151 6.81 -9.92 -6.78
C ALA A 151 8.20 -10.32 -6.24
N TYR A 152 8.27 -11.42 -5.50
CA TYR A 152 9.51 -11.96 -4.95
C TYR A 152 10.51 -12.42 -6.04
N GLY A 153 10.02 -12.87 -7.19
CA GLY A 153 10.84 -13.30 -8.34
C GLY A 153 11.42 -12.15 -9.16
N ILE A 154 10.84 -10.96 -9.15
CA ILE A 154 11.25 -9.82 -10.00
C ILE A 154 12.75 -9.47 -9.87
N PRO A 155 13.36 -9.38 -8.67
CA PRO A 155 14.77 -9.04 -8.53
C PRO A 155 15.72 -10.01 -9.25
N LYS A 156 15.36 -11.28 -9.36
CA LYS A 156 16.12 -12.30 -10.11
C LYS A 156 16.25 -11.92 -11.58
N PHE A 157 15.14 -11.49 -12.20
CA PHE A 157 15.11 -11.14 -13.62
C PHE A 157 15.71 -9.77 -13.91
N ARG A 158 15.61 -8.81 -12.97
CA ARG A 158 16.28 -7.49 -13.10
C ARG A 158 17.80 -7.57 -13.18
N ARG A 159 18.41 -8.67 -12.74
CA ARG A 159 19.86 -8.92 -12.86
C ARG A 159 20.29 -9.33 -14.25
N ILE A 160 19.35 -9.68 -15.13
CA ILE A 160 19.64 -10.09 -16.51
C ILE A 160 19.90 -8.83 -17.34
N PRO A 161 21.03 -8.71 -18.04
CA PRO A 161 21.31 -7.59 -18.93
C PRO A 161 20.17 -7.38 -19.93
N LEU A 162 19.80 -6.12 -20.19
CA LEU A 162 18.73 -5.70 -21.10
C LEU A 162 17.30 -6.08 -20.63
N CYS A 163 17.11 -6.71 -19.48
CA CYS A 163 15.80 -7.03 -18.92
C CYS A 163 15.32 -5.84 -18.07
N GLY A 164 14.59 -4.89 -18.66
CA GLY A 164 13.98 -3.77 -17.96
C GLY A 164 12.88 -4.20 -16.98
N GLY A 165 12.39 -3.25 -16.17
CA GLY A 165 11.43 -3.53 -15.09
C GLY A 165 10.15 -4.24 -15.55
N GLU A 166 9.57 -3.84 -16.68
CA GLU A 166 8.36 -4.48 -17.24
C GLU A 166 8.65 -5.91 -17.72
N MET A 167 9.79 -6.12 -18.40
CA MET A 167 10.20 -7.46 -18.86
C MET A 167 10.47 -8.39 -17.67
N ALA A 168 11.14 -7.92 -16.63
CA ALA A 168 11.40 -8.70 -15.43
C ALA A 168 10.10 -9.14 -14.74
N TYR A 169 9.11 -8.27 -14.73
CA TYR A 169 7.77 -8.58 -14.21
C TYR A 169 7.08 -9.67 -15.05
N VAL A 170 7.07 -9.54 -16.37
CA VAL A 170 6.48 -10.53 -17.28
C VAL A 170 7.18 -11.89 -17.15
N LEU A 171 8.52 -11.91 -17.11
CA LEU A 171 9.28 -13.15 -16.95
C LEU A 171 8.99 -13.82 -15.61
N SER A 172 8.84 -13.05 -14.54
CA SER A 172 8.44 -13.59 -13.23
C SER A 172 7.05 -14.21 -13.28
N ILE A 173 6.07 -13.56 -13.93
CA ILE A 173 4.74 -14.16 -14.14
C ILE A 173 4.84 -15.47 -14.89
N VAL A 174 5.57 -15.51 -16.00
CA VAL A 174 5.71 -16.73 -16.82
C VAL A 174 6.36 -17.85 -16.00
N GLU A 175 7.43 -17.56 -15.25
CA GLU A 175 8.08 -18.55 -14.38
C GLU A 175 7.07 -19.13 -13.38
N GLN A 176 6.33 -18.29 -12.69
CA GLN A 176 5.36 -18.76 -11.69
C GLN A 176 4.20 -19.54 -12.31
N LEU A 177 3.73 -19.12 -13.48
CA LEU A 177 2.66 -19.83 -14.19
C LEU A 177 3.15 -21.17 -14.78
N CYS A 178 4.42 -21.33 -15.13
CA CYS A 178 4.97 -22.61 -15.58
C CYS A 178 5.22 -23.59 -14.42
N GLY A 179 5.37 -23.09 -13.20
CA GLY A 179 5.59 -23.87 -12.00
C GLY A 179 4.34 -24.51 -11.41
N HIS A 180 4.42 -24.93 -10.16
CA HIS A 180 3.28 -25.41 -9.38
C HIS A 180 2.44 -24.20 -8.90
N ILE A 181 1.26 -24.03 -9.45
CA ILE A 181 0.34 -22.98 -9.03
C ILE A 181 -0.58 -23.47 -7.93
N GLY A 182 -0.70 -22.62 -6.91
CA GLY A 182 -1.57 -22.86 -5.75
C GLY A 182 -1.05 -23.97 -4.83
N ARG A 183 -1.50 -23.89 -3.60
CA ARG A 183 -1.16 -24.83 -2.54
C ARG A 183 -2.26 -24.88 -1.50
N ARG A 184 -2.28 -25.91 -0.67
CA ARG A 184 -3.17 -26.02 0.45
C ARG A 184 -2.72 -25.10 1.58
N VAL A 185 -3.61 -24.23 2.04
CA VAL A 185 -3.36 -23.20 3.04
C VAL A 185 -4.45 -23.27 4.11
N GLU A 186 -4.03 -23.30 5.35
CA GLU A 186 -4.89 -23.15 6.51
C GLU A 186 -4.94 -21.67 6.89
N TYR A 187 -6.13 -21.14 6.97
CA TYR A 187 -6.44 -19.79 7.43
C TYR A 187 -7.10 -19.83 8.80
N THR A 188 -6.76 -18.87 9.65
CA THR A 188 -7.56 -18.51 10.83
C THR A 188 -8.00 -17.06 10.67
N ILE A 189 -9.29 -16.83 10.54
CA ILE A 189 -9.92 -15.51 10.31
C ILE A 189 -10.82 -15.21 11.50
N ASP A 190 -10.44 -14.25 12.34
CA ASP A 190 -11.14 -13.89 13.58
C ASP A 190 -11.52 -15.12 14.44
N GLY A 191 -10.62 -16.12 14.50
CA GLY A 191 -10.80 -17.36 15.27
C GLY A 191 -11.42 -18.52 14.49
N GLU A 192 -12.02 -18.29 13.33
CA GLU A 192 -12.56 -19.35 12.48
C GLU A 192 -11.47 -19.96 11.58
N THR A 193 -11.36 -21.28 11.57
CA THR A 193 -10.38 -21.99 10.72
C THR A 193 -11.00 -22.41 9.40
N LEU A 194 -10.29 -22.16 8.32
CA LEU A 194 -10.65 -22.51 6.94
C LEU A 194 -9.45 -23.13 6.22
N ASP A 195 -9.64 -24.30 5.63
CA ASP A 195 -8.60 -25.00 4.86
C ASP A 195 -8.96 -24.97 3.37
N VAL A 196 -8.09 -24.37 2.55
CA VAL A 196 -8.37 -24.08 1.13
C VAL A 196 -7.20 -24.46 0.25
N ASP A 197 -7.48 -25.13 -0.86
CA ASP A 197 -6.57 -25.14 -2.00
C ASP A 197 -6.59 -23.75 -2.66
N CYS A 198 -5.55 -22.97 -2.35
CA CYS A 198 -5.47 -21.55 -2.64
C CYS A 198 -4.49 -21.25 -3.75
N LEU A 199 -4.86 -20.38 -4.68
CA LEU A 199 -3.99 -19.78 -5.67
C LEU A 199 -3.22 -18.60 -5.05
N MET A 200 -3.96 -17.69 -4.43
CA MET A 200 -3.45 -16.49 -3.76
C MET A 200 -4.47 -15.94 -2.78
N CYS A 201 -4.00 -15.15 -1.84
CA CYS A 201 -4.82 -14.42 -0.87
C CYS A 201 -4.39 -12.97 -0.84
N ALA A 202 -5.36 -12.05 -0.84
CA ALA A 202 -5.17 -10.62 -0.65
C ALA A 202 -5.93 -10.16 0.59
N ILE A 203 -5.23 -9.57 1.55
CA ILE A 203 -5.76 -8.98 2.78
C ILE A 203 -5.55 -7.48 2.63
N CYS A 204 -6.64 -6.76 2.43
CA CYS A 204 -6.65 -5.39 1.93
C CYS A 204 -7.18 -4.42 2.98
N ASN A 205 -6.48 -3.30 3.14
CA ASN A 205 -6.94 -2.06 3.77
C ASN A 205 -7.18 -0.99 2.71
N GLY A 206 -6.38 -0.98 1.64
CA GLY A 206 -6.56 -0.15 0.45
C GLY A 206 -7.19 -0.90 -0.72
N ARG A 207 -7.52 -0.17 -1.78
CA ARG A 207 -8.27 -0.71 -2.93
C ARG A 207 -7.42 -1.37 -3.98
N THR A 208 -6.19 -0.89 -4.17
CA THR A 208 -5.34 -1.29 -5.30
C THR A 208 -3.93 -1.68 -4.86
N TYR A 209 -3.30 -2.54 -5.65
CA TYR A 209 -1.90 -2.94 -5.48
C TYR A 209 -1.28 -3.39 -6.81
N GLY A 210 0.02 -3.68 -6.80
CA GLY A 210 0.72 -4.31 -7.92
C GLY A 210 0.67 -3.50 -9.21
N GLY A 211 0.63 -2.15 -9.11
CA GLY A 211 0.56 -1.25 -10.26
C GLY A 211 -0.85 -1.10 -10.84
N GLY A 212 -1.88 -1.18 -10.01
CA GLY A 212 -3.26 -0.88 -10.37
C GLY A 212 -4.21 -2.07 -10.47
N PHE A 213 -3.89 -3.20 -9.83
CA PHE A 213 -4.88 -4.26 -9.60
C PHE A 213 -5.86 -3.83 -8.51
N CYS A 214 -7.14 -3.74 -8.83
CA CYS A 214 -8.19 -3.34 -7.92
C CYS A 214 -8.71 -4.57 -7.14
N ALA A 215 -7.92 -5.02 -6.14
CA ALA A 215 -8.22 -6.23 -5.38
C ALA A 215 -9.42 -6.09 -4.45
N ALA A 216 -9.61 -4.91 -3.87
CA ALA A 216 -10.69 -4.63 -2.94
C ALA A 216 -11.40 -3.32 -3.34
N PRO A 217 -12.27 -3.34 -4.35
CA PRO A 217 -12.82 -2.13 -4.97
C PRO A 217 -13.62 -1.25 -4.01
N GLU A 218 -14.18 -1.83 -2.97
CA GLU A 218 -15.02 -1.14 -1.98
C GLU A 218 -14.35 -1.03 -0.60
N ALA A 219 -13.04 -1.33 -0.49
CA ALA A 219 -12.30 -1.20 0.75
C ALA A 219 -12.34 0.23 1.29
N GLN A 220 -12.54 0.33 2.60
CA GLN A 220 -12.60 1.58 3.36
C GLN A 220 -11.46 1.58 4.38
N PRO A 221 -10.45 2.43 4.21
CA PRO A 221 -9.23 2.36 5.01
C PRO A 221 -9.36 2.93 6.42
N ASP A 222 -10.57 3.20 6.91
CA ASP A 222 -10.85 3.83 8.21
C ASP A 222 -12.07 3.23 8.93
N ASP A 223 -12.48 2.02 8.59
CA ASP A 223 -13.66 1.37 9.15
C ASP A 223 -13.37 0.27 10.20
N GLY A 224 -12.08 0.05 10.50
CA GLY A 224 -11.60 -0.93 11.47
C GLY A 224 -11.64 -2.38 10.98
N TRP A 225 -11.78 -2.61 9.66
CA TRP A 225 -11.87 -3.91 9.06
C TRP A 225 -10.90 -4.08 7.89
N LEU A 226 -10.54 -5.32 7.62
CA LEU A 226 -9.77 -5.73 6.47
C LEU A 226 -10.66 -6.53 5.51
N ASP A 227 -10.52 -6.28 4.22
CA ASP A 227 -11.17 -7.04 3.18
C ASP A 227 -10.27 -8.20 2.75
N VAL A 228 -10.73 -9.43 2.98
CA VAL A 228 -9.97 -10.65 2.73
C VAL A 228 -10.52 -11.38 1.52
N TYR A 229 -9.73 -11.47 0.46
CA TYR A 229 -10.06 -12.20 -0.75
C TYR A 229 -9.14 -13.41 -0.89
N ILE A 230 -9.70 -14.62 -0.78
CA ILE A 230 -8.97 -15.87 -1.02
C ILE A 230 -9.40 -16.39 -2.39
N ILE A 231 -8.46 -16.52 -3.31
CA ILE A 231 -8.71 -17.05 -4.63
C ILE A 231 -8.36 -18.53 -4.63
N ARG A 232 -9.35 -19.37 -4.91
CA ARG A 232 -9.20 -20.83 -4.97
C ARG A 232 -8.22 -21.22 -6.07
N LYS A 233 -7.56 -22.34 -5.89
CA LYS A 233 -6.73 -22.94 -6.94
C LYS A 233 -7.59 -23.26 -8.16
N VAL A 234 -7.18 -22.76 -9.31
CA VAL A 234 -7.88 -22.92 -10.60
C VAL A 234 -6.88 -23.27 -11.70
N SER A 235 -7.38 -23.65 -12.87
CA SER A 235 -6.55 -23.91 -14.05
C SER A 235 -5.92 -22.61 -14.58
N ARG A 236 -4.79 -22.72 -15.30
CA ARG A 236 -4.13 -21.58 -15.95
C ARG A 236 -5.05 -20.82 -16.91
N VAL A 237 -5.89 -21.55 -17.63
CA VAL A 237 -6.90 -20.96 -18.54
C VAL A 237 -7.92 -20.14 -17.75
N THR A 238 -8.35 -20.65 -16.59
CA THR A 238 -9.26 -19.92 -15.70
C THR A 238 -8.60 -18.68 -15.11
N ILE A 239 -7.30 -18.74 -14.73
CA ILE A 239 -6.54 -17.56 -14.28
C ILE A 239 -6.60 -16.46 -15.35
N ALA A 240 -6.31 -16.79 -16.61
CA ALA A 240 -6.35 -15.82 -17.71
C ALA A 240 -7.74 -15.17 -17.88
N LYS A 241 -8.82 -15.95 -17.72
CA LYS A 241 -10.20 -15.44 -17.79
C LYS A 241 -10.55 -14.52 -16.60
N LEU A 242 -10.09 -14.85 -15.40
CA LEU A 242 -10.38 -14.09 -14.18
C LEU A 242 -9.52 -12.83 -14.04
N LEU A 243 -8.34 -12.78 -14.68
CA LEU A 243 -7.36 -11.72 -14.53
C LEU A 243 -7.93 -10.34 -14.83
N GLY A 244 -8.68 -10.20 -15.93
CA GLY A 244 -9.30 -8.92 -16.31
C GLY A 244 -10.37 -8.47 -15.32
N MET A 245 -11.17 -9.40 -14.82
CA MET A 245 -12.21 -9.13 -13.82
C MET A 245 -11.57 -8.72 -12.48
N TYR A 246 -10.53 -9.43 -12.02
CA TYR A 246 -9.81 -9.11 -10.80
C TYR A 246 -9.05 -7.77 -10.90
N LYS A 247 -8.34 -7.55 -12.02
CA LYS A 247 -7.61 -6.30 -12.24
C LYS A 247 -8.53 -5.08 -12.23
N SER A 248 -9.73 -5.19 -12.78
CA SER A 248 -10.70 -4.08 -12.87
C SER A 248 -11.63 -3.95 -11.66
N GLY A 249 -11.50 -4.80 -10.64
CA GLY A 249 -12.37 -4.80 -9.46
C GLY A 249 -13.79 -5.33 -9.69
N LYS A 250 -14.10 -5.83 -10.91
CA LYS A 250 -15.46 -6.28 -11.27
C LYS A 250 -15.88 -7.60 -10.63
N HIS A 251 -15.04 -8.22 -9.84
CA HIS A 251 -15.34 -9.43 -9.06
C HIS A 251 -16.18 -9.15 -7.81
N PHE A 252 -16.28 -7.90 -7.38
CA PHE A 252 -16.98 -7.49 -6.17
C PHE A 252 -17.78 -6.22 -6.41
N GLN A 253 -19.04 -6.19 -5.99
CA GLN A 253 -19.96 -5.05 -6.15
C GLN A 253 -21.04 -5.11 -5.07
N ASN A 254 -21.45 -3.94 -4.57
CA ASN A 254 -22.52 -3.80 -3.57
C ASN A 254 -22.30 -4.68 -2.32
N GLY A 255 -21.08 -4.69 -1.80
CA GLY A 255 -20.73 -5.43 -0.59
C GLY A 255 -20.61 -6.94 -0.75
N GLN A 256 -20.62 -7.49 -1.96
CA GLN A 256 -20.59 -8.93 -2.19
C GLN A 256 -19.87 -9.34 -3.49
N LEU A 257 -19.44 -10.60 -3.54
CA LEU A 257 -18.92 -11.18 -4.77
C LEU A 257 -20.01 -11.22 -5.84
N VAL A 258 -19.66 -10.88 -7.07
CA VAL A 258 -20.57 -11.08 -8.20
C VAL A 258 -20.70 -12.57 -8.48
N ARG A 259 -21.87 -13.02 -8.99
CA ARG A 259 -22.17 -14.44 -9.28
C ARG A 259 -21.09 -15.14 -10.10
N ALA A 260 -20.45 -14.44 -11.02
CA ALA A 260 -19.38 -14.99 -11.85
C ALA A 260 -18.06 -15.23 -11.07
N ALA A 261 -17.87 -14.57 -9.93
CA ALA A 261 -16.69 -14.70 -9.06
C ALA A 261 -16.89 -15.73 -7.94
N GLU A 262 -18.11 -15.94 -7.45
CA GLU A 262 -18.42 -16.82 -6.31
C GLU A 262 -17.78 -18.22 -6.37
N PRO A 263 -17.71 -18.92 -7.52
CA PRO A 263 -17.07 -20.24 -7.56
C PRO A 263 -15.57 -20.21 -7.27
N TYR A 264 -14.92 -19.07 -7.49
CA TYR A 264 -13.47 -18.93 -7.48
C TYR A 264 -12.92 -18.15 -6.31
N PHE A 265 -13.75 -17.29 -5.68
CA PHE A 265 -13.36 -16.40 -4.60
C PHE A 265 -14.08 -16.78 -3.31
N ILE A 266 -13.38 -16.57 -2.21
CA ILE A 266 -13.96 -16.49 -0.87
C ILE A 266 -13.69 -15.07 -0.38
N TYR A 267 -14.73 -14.38 0.05
CA TYR A 267 -14.63 -13.06 0.65
C TYR A 267 -14.99 -13.12 2.13
N ARG A 268 -14.23 -12.42 2.95
CA ARG A 268 -14.50 -12.19 4.38
C ARG A 268 -14.07 -10.77 4.74
N ARG A 269 -14.75 -10.20 5.72
CA ARG A 269 -14.21 -9.08 6.48
C ARG A 269 -13.61 -9.60 7.77
N ALA A 270 -12.47 -9.07 8.19
CA ALA A 270 -11.77 -9.55 9.38
C ALA A 270 -10.98 -8.44 10.07
N LYS A 271 -10.74 -8.64 11.36
CA LYS A 271 -9.79 -7.81 12.13
C LYS A 271 -8.43 -8.48 12.27
N GLN A 272 -8.42 -9.79 12.25
CA GLN A 272 -7.19 -10.56 12.34
C GLN A 272 -7.23 -11.75 11.38
N VAL A 273 -6.16 -11.96 10.66
CA VAL A 273 -5.97 -13.10 9.77
C VAL A 273 -4.62 -13.72 10.06
N SER A 274 -4.57 -15.03 10.17
CA SER A 274 -3.34 -15.79 10.07
C SER A 274 -3.46 -16.87 9.01
N LEU A 275 -2.36 -17.18 8.35
CA LEU A 275 -2.32 -18.25 7.35
C LEU A 275 -0.98 -18.99 7.39
N ARG A 276 -1.03 -20.30 7.13
CA ARG A 276 0.14 -21.17 7.03
C ARG A 276 -0.04 -22.22 5.95
N ALA A 277 1.07 -22.72 5.42
CA ALA A 277 1.04 -23.85 4.50
C ALA A 277 0.54 -25.12 5.22
N ALA A 278 -0.36 -25.85 4.58
CA ALA A 278 -0.91 -27.11 5.08
C ALA A 278 -0.49 -28.31 4.20
N ASP A 279 0.46 -28.11 3.27
CA ASP A 279 0.88 -29.10 2.27
C ASP A 279 2.33 -29.61 2.47
N GLY A 280 3.02 -29.20 3.53
CA GLY A 280 4.38 -29.62 3.84
C GLY A 280 5.46 -29.08 2.88
N ARG A 281 5.15 -28.18 1.95
CA ARG A 281 6.10 -27.64 0.96
C ARG A 281 6.92 -26.43 1.47
N GLY A 282 7.03 -26.26 2.79
CA GLY A 282 7.78 -25.18 3.41
C GLY A 282 7.04 -23.84 3.40
N PRO A 283 7.74 -22.71 3.63
CA PRO A 283 7.12 -21.40 3.87
C PRO A 283 6.29 -20.87 2.70
N ILE A 284 5.40 -19.94 2.98
CA ILE A 284 4.63 -19.19 1.98
C ILE A 284 5.33 -17.86 1.73
N VAL A 285 5.48 -17.50 0.46
CA VAL A 285 5.92 -16.15 0.12
C VAL A 285 4.76 -15.20 0.34
N ALA A 286 5.01 -14.15 1.12
CA ALA A 286 4.11 -13.05 1.35
C ALA A 286 4.70 -11.73 0.89
N THR A 287 3.84 -10.77 0.60
CA THR A 287 4.21 -9.37 0.36
C THR A 287 3.34 -8.44 1.21
N ALA A 288 3.94 -7.36 1.71
CA ALA A 288 3.24 -6.28 2.40
C ALA A 288 3.77 -4.95 1.85
N ASP A 289 2.94 -4.17 1.17
CA ASP A 289 3.28 -2.90 0.49
C ASP A 289 4.61 -2.95 -0.30
N GLY A 290 4.87 -4.10 -0.97
CA GLY A 290 6.05 -4.31 -1.80
C GLY A 290 7.24 -5.01 -1.11
N GLU A 291 7.27 -5.10 0.21
CA GLU A 291 8.24 -5.93 0.94
C GLU A 291 7.84 -7.40 0.83
N CYS A 292 8.77 -8.25 0.37
CA CYS A 292 8.50 -9.66 0.10
C CYS A 292 9.42 -10.57 0.89
N ALA A 293 8.87 -11.58 1.57
CA ALA A 293 9.66 -12.63 2.22
C ALA A 293 8.88 -13.95 2.35
N PRO A 294 9.58 -15.10 2.37
CA PRO A 294 9.02 -16.38 2.79
C PRO A 294 8.79 -16.39 4.30
N LYS A 295 7.63 -16.91 4.74
CA LYS A 295 7.23 -17.03 6.15
C LYS A 295 6.55 -18.38 6.39
N GLU A 296 6.85 -19.01 7.52
CA GLU A 296 6.16 -20.24 7.96
C GLU A 296 4.69 -19.94 8.33
N GLN A 297 4.47 -18.80 8.96
CA GLN A 297 3.15 -18.27 9.26
C GLN A 297 3.12 -16.78 8.93
N ILE A 298 2.06 -16.36 8.29
CA ILE A 298 1.77 -14.96 8.00
C ILE A 298 0.64 -14.54 8.94
N THR A 299 0.84 -13.42 9.63
CA THR A 299 -0.18 -12.81 10.50
C THR A 299 -0.44 -11.39 10.04
N VAL A 300 -1.69 -11.00 10.07
CA VAL A 300 -2.14 -9.64 9.74
C VAL A 300 -3.20 -9.24 10.74
N GLN A 301 -3.03 -8.10 11.37
CA GLN A 301 -3.99 -7.54 12.33
C GLN A 301 -4.23 -6.08 12.00
N VAL A 302 -5.51 -5.67 11.95
CA VAL A 302 -5.85 -4.26 11.79
C VAL A 302 -5.44 -3.47 13.04
N GLN A 303 -4.90 -2.28 12.81
CA GLN A 303 -4.61 -1.26 13.81
C GLN A 303 -5.51 -0.06 13.52
N PRO A 304 -6.68 0.04 14.16
CA PRO A 304 -7.68 1.04 13.80
C PRO A 304 -7.16 2.46 13.98
N LEU A 305 -7.32 3.29 12.94
CA LEU A 305 -6.97 4.70 12.90
C LEU A 305 -5.53 5.02 13.34
N ALA A 306 -4.63 4.04 13.22
CA ALA A 306 -3.24 4.15 13.68
C ALA A 306 -2.30 4.90 12.73
N GLY A 307 -2.71 5.10 11.46
CA GLY A 307 -1.99 5.86 10.46
C GLY A 307 -2.49 7.29 10.34
N ARG A 308 -1.59 8.27 10.35
CA ARG A 308 -1.92 9.66 10.01
C ARG A 308 -1.32 10.00 8.66
N ILE A 309 -2.17 10.24 7.68
CA ILE A 309 -1.75 10.56 6.31
C ILE A 309 -2.20 11.95 5.91
N LEU A 310 -1.44 12.60 5.02
CA LEU A 310 -1.78 13.87 4.41
C LEU A 310 -2.40 13.61 3.05
N LEU A 311 -3.59 14.16 2.84
CA LEU A 311 -4.26 14.12 1.54
C LEU A 311 -4.22 15.51 0.90
N PRO A 312 -4.00 15.61 -0.42
CA PRO A 312 -4.15 16.88 -1.14
C PRO A 312 -5.58 17.37 -1.00
N LYS A 313 -5.78 18.69 -1.03
CA LYS A 313 -7.07 19.35 -0.71
C LYS A 313 -8.30 18.68 -1.37
N PRO A 314 -8.33 18.36 -2.67
CA PRO A 314 -9.50 17.72 -3.27
C PRO A 314 -9.81 16.32 -2.69
N ALA A 315 -8.76 15.54 -2.43
CA ALA A 315 -8.90 14.21 -1.83
C ALA A 315 -9.32 14.30 -0.36
N PHE A 316 -8.77 15.25 0.38
CA PHE A 316 -9.15 15.53 1.78
C PHE A 316 -10.63 15.89 1.91
N GLU A 317 -11.13 16.80 1.07
CA GLU A 317 -12.53 17.23 1.07
C GLU A 317 -13.48 16.07 0.73
N ARG A 318 -13.12 15.24 -0.28
CA ARG A 318 -13.90 14.03 -0.62
C ARG A 318 -13.94 13.02 0.53
N PHE A 319 -12.80 12.76 1.15
CA PHE A 319 -12.70 11.81 2.26
C PHE A 319 -13.52 12.30 3.48
N ALA A 320 -13.44 13.58 3.81
CA ALA A 320 -14.22 14.18 4.89
C ALA A 320 -15.74 14.10 4.63
N ALA A 321 -16.17 14.38 3.39
CA ALA A 321 -17.59 14.29 3.00
C ALA A 321 -18.12 12.84 3.09
N GLN A 322 -17.32 11.83 2.69
CA GLN A 322 -17.71 10.42 2.80
C GLN A 322 -17.90 9.99 4.26
N ARG A 323 -17.02 10.42 5.17
CA ARG A 323 -17.16 10.11 6.61
C ARG A 323 -18.41 10.74 7.21
N THR A 324 -18.75 11.97 6.83
CA THR A 324 -19.96 12.62 7.29
C THR A 324 -21.22 11.89 6.84
N ALA A 325 -21.28 11.44 5.59
CA ALA A 325 -22.40 10.65 5.07
C ALA A 325 -22.56 9.30 5.80
N GLN A 326 -21.45 8.58 6.03
CA GLN A 326 -21.47 7.29 6.74
C GLN A 326 -21.86 7.42 8.22
N SER A 327 -21.54 8.52 8.88
CA SER A 327 -21.96 8.76 10.26
C SER A 327 -23.47 9.05 10.35
N ALA A 328 -24.04 9.68 9.33
CA ALA A 328 -25.48 9.93 9.24
C ALA A 328 -26.32 8.67 9.00
N ASP A 329 -25.78 7.69 8.24
CA ASP A 329 -26.47 6.41 7.99
C ASP A 329 -26.43 5.43 9.18
N ARG A 330 -25.59 5.70 10.18
CA ARG A 330 -25.45 4.85 11.39
C ARG A 330 -26.26 5.37 12.58
N THR A 331 -26.86 6.54 12.49
CA THR A 331 -27.76 7.17 13.48
C THR A 331 -29.22 7.00 13.09
#